data_199c156dd6ff9084ecafc8d5c142525e
#
_entry.id   199c156dd6ff9084ecafc8d5c142525e
#
_cell.length_a   1.000
_cell.length_b   1.000
_cell.length_c   1.000
_cell.angle_alpha   90.00
_cell.angle_beta   90.00
_cell.angle_gamma   90.00
#
_symmetry.space_group_name_H-M   'P 1'
#
loop_
_entity.id
_entity.type
_entity.pdbx_description
1 polymer ?
#
loop_
_entity_poly.entity_id
_entity_poly.type
_entity_poly.pdbx_seq_one_letter_code
_entity_poly.pdbx_strand_id
1 'polypeptide(L)'
;MTSYITVIGNKVYVPQMPWKKASPYSACVVLAHEWVHMKDNKRLGTWFKFLYLFPQILAPLALLGFWNPWFFSCLLFLAPWPALWRAKFELRGYTISMAVRWWLLQKEPDYSFYAKQFTTSAYYYMYPFEDYVKERLEEEFLRIKANKLEPHEEHIKKSLFGTFYDYL
;
A
#
# COMPACT_ATOMS: atom_id res chain seq x y z
N MET A 1 -20.52 -6.01 -0.41
CA MET A 1 -19.73 -6.06 0.84
C MET A 1 -18.27 -5.98 0.45
N THR A 2 -17.57 -4.94 0.88
CA THR A 2 -16.18 -4.70 0.54
C THR A 2 -15.30 -5.75 1.21
N SER A 3 -14.52 -6.46 0.41
CA SER A 3 -13.53 -7.45 0.88
C SER A 3 -12.19 -6.80 1.25
N TYR A 4 -12.10 -5.49 1.20
CA TYR A 4 -10.84 -4.76 1.39
C TYR A 4 -10.70 -4.30 2.83
N ILE A 5 -9.47 -4.42 3.35
CA ILE A 5 -9.06 -3.76 4.59
C ILE A 5 -8.80 -2.30 4.25
N THR A 6 -9.28 -1.41 5.10
CA THR A 6 -9.19 0.04 4.86
C THR A 6 -8.67 0.74 6.10
N VAL A 7 -7.70 1.63 5.93
CA VAL A 7 -7.22 2.52 6.99
C VAL A 7 -7.90 3.88 6.87
N ILE A 8 -8.57 4.30 7.94
CA ILE A 8 -9.13 5.65 8.03
C ILE A 8 -8.59 6.32 9.29
N GLY A 9 -7.73 7.31 9.12
CA GLY A 9 -7.03 7.95 10.24
C GLY A 9 -6.10 6.96 10.94
N ASN A 10 -6.34 6.72 12.23
CA ASN A 10 -5.57 5.78 13.06
C ASN A 10 -6.30 4.45 13.31
N LYS A 11 -7.33 4.14 12.51
CA LYS A 11 -8.14 2.93 12.68
C LYS A 11 -8.05 2.05 11.43
N VAL A 12 -7.84 0.76 11.63
CA VAL A 12 -7.88 -0.26 10.60
C VAL A 12 -9.28 -0.89 10.63
N TYR A 13 -10.00 -0.79 9.51
CA TYR A 13 -11.32 -1.41 9.34
C TYR A 13 -11.14 -2.73 8.62
N VAL A 14 -11.47 -3.81 9.30
CA VAL A 14 -11.28 -5.16 8.81
C VAL A 14 -12.64 -5.81 8.56
N PRO A 15 -12.91 -6.33 7.34
CA PRO A 15 -14.16 -7.03 7.06
C PRO A 15 -14.26 -8.32 7.91
N GLN A 16 -15.37 -8.53 8.60
CA GLN A 16 -15.51 -9.62 9.58
C GLN A 16 -15.31 -11.01 8.99
N MET A 17 -15.86 -11.29 7.82
CA MET A 17 -15.88 -12.66 7.28
C MET A 17 -14.53 -13.13 6.70
N PRO A 18 -13.82 -12.38 5.84
CA PRO A 18 -12.48 -12.80 5.39
C PRO A 18 -11.48 -12.89 6.54
N TRP A 19 -11.59 -11.99 7.52
CA TRP A 19 -10.67 -11.91 8.64
C TRP A 19 -10.79 -13.09 9.61
N LYS A 20 -12.00 -13.54 9.92
CA LYS A 20 -12.22 -14.73 10.78
C LYS A 20 -11.62 -16.01 10.19
N LYS A 21 -11.43 -16.06 8.87
CA LYS A 21 -10.82 -17.19 8.16
C LYS A 21 -9.34 -16.98 7.84
N ALA A 22 -8.81 -15.77 8.07
CA ALA A 22 -7.40 -15.48 7.82
C ALA A 22 -6.51 -16.25 8.81
N SER A 23 -5.44 -16.84 8.30
CA SER A 23 -4.43 -17.40 9.19
C SER A 23 -3.76 -16.28 9.98
N PRO A 24 -3.27 -16.54 11.21
CA PRO A 24 -2.52 -15.52 11.98
C PRO A 24 -1.37 -14.91 11.19
N TYR A 25 -0.71 -15.73 10.39
CA TYR A 25 0.34 -15.31 9.46
C TYR A 25 -0.14 -14.29 8.43
N SER A 26 -1.26 -14.59 7.73
CA SER A 26 -1.84 -13.66 6.75
C SER A 26 -2.26 -12.35 7.42
N ALA A 27 -2.76 -12.43 8.64
CA ALA A 27 -3.10 -11.27 9.45
C ALA A 27 -1.87 -10.40 9.73
N CYS A 28 -0.74 -10.99 10.14
CA CYS A 28 0.51 -10.27 10.38
C CYS A 28 1.00 -9.53 9.12
N VAL A 29 0.98 -10.19 7.97
CA VAL A 29 1.40 -9.59 6.70
C VAL A 29 0.56 -8.36 6.37
N VAL A 30 -0.77 -8.50 6.46
CA VAL A 30 -1.68 -7.40 6.13
C VAL A 30 -1.57 -6.26 7.15
N LEU A 31 -1.55 -6.57 8.44
CA LEU A 31 -1.41 -5.53 9.47
C LEU A 31 -0.10 -4.77 9.37
N ALA A 32 0.99 -5.44 9.01
CA ALA A 32 2.27 -4.78 8.79
C ALA A 32 2.22 -3.82 7.59
N HIS A 33 1.54 -4.20 6.51
CA HIS A 33 1.28 -3.35 5.35
C HIS A 33 0.49 -2.09 5.75
N GLU A 34 -0.64 -2.28 6.41
CA GLU A 34 -1.51 -1.18 6.84
C GLU A 34 -0.83 -0.27 7.88
N TRP A 35 0.04 -0.82 8.70
CA TRP A 35 0.81 -0.03 9.66
C TRP A 35 1.74 0.98 8.97
N VAL A 36 2.35 0.62 7.83
CA VAL A 36 3.15 1.56 7.03
C VAL A 36 2.29 2.73 6.57
N HIS A 37 1.09 2.47 6.07
CA HIS A 37 0.16 3.53 5.65
C HIS A 37 -0.29 4.41 6.82
N MET A 38 -0.55 3.82 8.00
CA MET A 38 -0.86 4.61 9.20
C MET A 38 0.31 5.51 9.61
N LYS A 39 1.54 5.02 9.51
CA LYS A 39 2.74 5.80 9.82
C LYS A 39 2.93 6.95 8.82
N ASP A 40 2.73 6.70 7.53
CA ASP A 40 2.78 7.72 6.50
C ASP A 40 1.68 8.78 6.69
N ASN A 41 0.46 8.34 7.01
CA ASN A 41 -0.64 9.26 7.32
C ASN A 41 -0.35 10.10 8.57
N LYS A 42 0.24 9.51 9.62
CA LYS A 42 0.63 10.24 10.83
C LYS A 42 1.73 11.28 10.54
N ARG A 43 2.68 10.94 9.66
CA ARG A 43 3.81 11.82 9.30
C ARG A 43 3.37 12.98 8.40
N LEU A 44 2.52 12.71 7.40
CA LEU A 44 2.13 13.66 6.37
C LEU A 44 0.78 14.33 6.64
N GLY A 45 -0.02 13.78 7.57
CA GLY A 45 -1.34 14.33 7.89
C GLY A 45 -2.27 14.39 6.68
N THR A 46 -2.90 15.55 6.48
CA THR A 46 -3.83 15.76 5.36
C THR A 46 -3.15 15.62 4.00
N TRP A 47 -1.86 15.94 3.90
CA TRP A 47 -1.08 15.77 2.67
C TRP A 47 -1.02 14.33 2.19
N PHE A 48 -0.99 13.36 3.10
CA PHE A 48 -1.04 11.94 2.72
C PHE A 48 -2.29 11.64 1.89
N LYS A 49 -3.46 12.09 2.34
CA LYS A 49 -4.73 11.86 1.65
C LYS A 49 -4.76 12.56 0.28
N PHE A 50 -4.26 13.79 0.23
CA PHE A 50 -4.16 14.54 -1.02
C PHE A 50 -3.26 13.82 -2.03
N LEU A 51 -2.05 13.44 -1.62
CA LEU A 51 -1.08 12.76 -2.47
C LEU A 51 -1.57 11.37 -2.89
N TYR A 52 -2.23 10.64 -1.99
CA TYR A 52 -2.75 9.31 -2.27
C TYR A 52 -3.89 9.33 -3.30
N LEU A 53 -4.73 10.38 -3.28
CA LEU A 53 -5.85 10.53 -4.20
C LEU A 53 -5.50 11.34 -5.46
N PHE A 54 -4.30 11.90 -5.54
CA PHE A 54 -3.86 12.64 -6.72
C PHE A 54 -3.54 11.67 -7.88
N PRO A 55 -3.96 11.97 -9.15
CA PRO A 55 -4.61 13.21 -9.60
C PRO A 55 -6.16 13.21 -9.49
N GLN A 56 -6.80 12.10 -9.14
CA GLN A 56 -8.26 11.94 -9.16
C GLN A 56 -9.00 12.95 -8.25
N ILE A 57 -8.33 13.44 -7.20
CA ILE A 57 -8.89 14.47 -6.30
C ILE A 57 -9.22 15.81 -7.01
N LEU A 58 -8.71 15.99 -8.22
CA LEU A 58 -9.00 17.20 -9.03
C LEU A 58 -10.32 17.09 -9.81
N ALA A 59 -10.88 15.88 -9.96
CA ALA A 59 -12.11 15.67 -10.72
C ALA A 59 -13.33 16.47 -10.19
N PRO A 60 -13.55 16.66 -8.87
CA PRO A 60 -14.62 17.50 -8.35
C PRO A 60 -14.60 18.96 -8.82
N LEU A 61 -13.43 19.49 -9.25
CA LEU A 61 -13.35 20.81 -9.82
C LEU A 61 -14.19 20.97 -11.09
N ALA A 62 -14.56 19.87 -11.75
CA ALA A 62 -15.48 19.86 -12.88
C ALA A 62 -16.84 20.48 -12.52
N LEU A 63 -17.26 20.48 -11.26
CA LEU A 63 -18.49 21.16 -10.81
C LEU A 63 -18.45 22.68 -11.05
N LEU A 64 -17.26 23.28 -11.13
CA LEU A 64 -17.08 24.68 -11.49
C LEU A 64 -17.31 24.92 -12.98
N GLY A 65 -17.49 23.86 -13.78
CA GLY A 65 -17.82 23.92 -15.21
C GLY A 65 -19.13 24.66 -15.51
N PHE A 66 -20.05 24.75 -14.54
CA PHE A 66 -21.26 25.55 -14.66
C PHE A 66 -20.97 27.06 -14.68
N TRP A 67 -19.85 27.49 -14.13
CA TRP A 67 -19.36 28.90 -14.20
C TRP A 67 -18.45 29.13 -15.39
N ASN A 68 -17.54 28.17 -15.62
CA ASN A 68 -16.60 28.24 -16.73
C ASN A 68 -16.42 26.84 -17.33
N PRO A 69 -16.84 26.62 -18.59
CA PRO A 69 -16.82 25.30 -19.23
C PRO A 69 -15.46 24.62 -19.27
N TRP A 70 -14.35 25.36 -19.17
CA TRP A 70 -13.00 24.78 -19.13
C TRP A 70 -12.80 23.83 -17.93
N PHE A 71 -13.51 24.03 -16.82
CA PHE A 71 -13.42 23.14 -15.67
C PHE A 71 -13.98 21.73 -15.95
N PHE A 72 -14.81 21.53 -16.98
CA PHE A 72 -15.24 20.18 -17.38
C PHE A 72 -14.05 19.31 -17.84
N SER A 73 -12.93 19.92 -18.27
CA SER A 73 -11.72 19.15 -18.55
C SER A 73 -11.18 18.40 -17.33
N CYS A 74 -11.53 18.81 -16.10
CA CYS A 74 -11.16 18.11 -14.88
C CYS A 74 -11.78 16.71 -14.77
N LEU A 75 -12.84 16.41 -15.56
CA LEU A 75 -13.37 15.04 -15.68
C LEU A 75 -12.34 14.06 -16.26
N LEU A 76 -11.35 14.54 -17.01
CA LEU A 76 -10.26 13.71 -17.50
C LEU A 76 -9.46 13.07 -16.36
N PHE A 77 -9.44 13.69 -15.16
CA PHE A 77 -8.78 13.11 -13.99
C PHE A 77 -9.51 11.89 -13.40
N LEU A 78 -10.73 11.57 -13.88
CA LEU A 78 -11.39 10.29 -13.60
C LEU A 78 -10.82 9.13 -14.43
N ALA A 79 -10.07 9.42 -15.49
CA ALA A 79 -9.36 8.39 -16.23
C ALA A 79 -8.25 7.75 -15.35
N PRO A 80 -7.79 6.54 -15.65
CA PRO A 80 -6.74 5.86 -14.91
C PRO A 80 -5.35 6.46 -15.21
N TRP A 81 -5.12 7.65 -14.70
CA TRP A 81 -3.81 8.30 -14.77
C TRP A 81 -2.82 7.67 -13.78
N PRO A 82 -1.52 7.60 -14.15
CA PRO A 82 -0.48 7.14 -13.24
C PRO A 82 -0.48 7.94 -11.94
N ALA A 83 -0.78 7.28 -10.83
CA ALA A 83 -0.82 7.87 -9.49
C ALA A 83 0.52 7.62 -8.77
N LEU A 84 1.56 8.35 -9.16
CA LEU A 84 2.95 8.16 -8.72
C LEU A 84 3.10 8.12 -7.19
N TRP A 85 2.42 9.00 -6.47
CA TRP A 85 2.50 9.05 -5.02
C TRP A 85 1.83 7.84 -4.37
N ARG A 86 0.65 7.45 -4.86
CA ARG A 86 -0.02 6.22 -4.43
C ARG A 86 0.88 5.03 -4.67
N ALA A 87 1.45 4.90 -5.88
CA ALA A 87 2.36 3.81 -6.21
C ALA A 87 3.57 3.74 -5.27
N LYS A 88 4.15 4.89 -4.87
CA LYS A 88 5.23 4.93 -3.88
C LYS A 88 4.80 4.46 -2.49
N PHE A 89 3.61 4.83 -2.03
CA PHE A 89 3.10 4.37 -0.75
C PHE A 89 2.81 2.88 -0.76
N GLU A 90 2.16 2.39 -1.82
CA GLU A 90 1.87 0.97 -1.99
C GLU A 90 3.16 0.14 -2.14
N LEU A 91 4.17 0.64 -2.86
CA LEU A 91 5.46 -0.04 -2.97
C LEU A 91 6.06 -0.30 -1.58
N ARG A 92 6.06 0.70 -0.69
CA ARG A 92 6.53 0.55 0.69
C ARG A 92 5.71 -0.46 1.49
N GLY A 93 4.39 -0.44 1.34
CA GLY A 93 3.49 -1.41 1.97
C GLY A 93 3.78 -2.84 1.51
N TYR A 94 3.94 -3.06 0.19
CA TYR A 94 4.27 -4.38 -0.36
C TYR A 94 5.68 -4.82 -0.01
N THR A 95 6.65 -3.91 0.05
CA THR A 95 8.00 -4.20 0.54
C THR A 95 7.95 -4.82 1.95
N ILE A 96 7.17 -4.24 2.85
CA ILE A 96 6.97 -4.80 4.20
C ILE A 96 6.21 -6.13 4.15
N SER A 97 5.22 -6.28 3.29
CA SER A 97 4.51 -7.55 3.13
C SER A 97 5.47 -8.68 2.72
N MET A 98 6.39 -8.40 1.80
CA MET A 98 7.43 -9.34 1.38
C MET A 98 8.42 -9.62 2.51
N ALA A 99 8.85 -8.59 3.25
CA ALA A 99 9.75 -8.69 4.39
C ALA A 99 9.17 -9.61 5.47
N VAL A 100 7.92 -9.41 5.87
CA VAL A 100 7.24 -10.23 6.89
C VAL A 100 7.12 -11.69 6.41
N ARG A 101 6.78 -11.90 5.15
CA ARG A 101 6.75 -13.26 4.57
C ARG A 101 8.12 -13.92 4.61
N TRP A 102 9.17 -13.21 4.26
CA TRP A 102 10.53 -13.70 4.32
C TRP A 102 10.95 -14.02 5.75
N TRP A 103 10.72 -13.12 6.68
CA TRP A 103 11.13 -13.32 8.07
C TRP A 103 10.43 -14.47 8.75
N LEU A 104 9.14 -14.69 8.46
CA LEU A 104 8.35 -15.75 9.11
C LEU A 104 8.43 -17.10 8.39
N LEU A 105 8.54 -17.14 7.08
CA LEU A 105 8.46 -18.38 6.29
C LEU A 105 9.71 -18.69 5.46
N GLN A 106 10.67 -17.78 5.39
CA GLN A 106 11.84 -17.90 4.49
C GLN A 106 11.44 -18.18 3.03
N LYS A 107 10.26 -17.66 2.62
CA LYS A 107 9.71 -17.88 1.28
C LYS A 107 9.98 -16.67 0.39
N GLU A 108 10.59 -16.94 -0.76
CA GLU A 108 10.80 -15.92 -1.81
C GLU A 108 9.46 -15.34 -2.29
N PRO A 109 9.38 -14.02 -2.49
CA PRO A 109 8.16 -13.37 -2.96
C PRO A 109 7.91 -13.63 -4.45
N ASP A 110 6.64 -13.71 -4.80
CA ASP A 110 6.22 -13.64 -6.20
C ASP A 110 6.09 -12.16 -6.62
N TYR A 111 7.13 -11.61 -7.20
CA TYR A 111 7.16 -10.20 -7.63
C TYR A 111 6.07 -9.89 -8.67
N SER A 112 5.74 -10.85 -9.54
CA SER A 112 4.70 -10.67 -10.55
C SER A 112 3.32 -10.53 -9.91
N PHE A 113 3.05 -11.30 -8.84
CA PHE A 113 1.82 -11.16 -8.08
C PHE A 113 1.67 -9.74 -7.48
N TYR A 114 2.73 -9.21 -6.89
CA TYR A 114 2.71 -7.87 -6.30
C TYR A 114 2.65 -6.78 -7.38
N ALA A 115 3.42 -6.89 -8.46
CA ALA A 115 3.43 -5.91 -9.54
C ALA A 115 2.05 -5.78 -10.22
N LYS A 116 1.33 -6.88 -10.39
CA LYS A 116 -0.04 -6.88 -10.91
C LYS A 116 -1.02 -6.06 -10.08
N GLN A 117 -0.78 -5.88 -8.77
CA GLN A 117 -1.63 -5.02 -7.95
C GLN A 117 -1.58 -3.56 -8.43
N PHE A 118 -0.47 -3.13 -9.01
CA PHE A 118 -0.28 -1.76 -9.53
C PHE A 118 -0.94 -1.54 -10.89
N THR A 119 -0.99 -2.60 -11.71
CA THR A 119 -1.38 -2.51 -13.13
C THR A 119 -2.83 -2.92 -13.38
N THR A 120 -3.55 -3.41 -12.36
CA THR A 120 -4.92 -3.89 -12.50
C THR A 120 -5.95 -2.90 -11.94
N SER A 121 -7.23 -3.18 -12.21
CA SER A 121 -8.36 -2.42 -11.67
C SER A 121 -8.47 -2.44 -10.15
N ALA A 122 -7.80 -3.37 -9.46
CA ALA A 122 -7.81 -3.47 -8.00
C ALA A 122 -7.37 -2.16 -7.33
N TYR A 123 -6.40 -1.47 -7.91
CA TYR A 123 -5.93 -0.16 -7.47
C TYR A 123 -6.10 0.92 -8.55
N TYR A 124 -7.10 0.78 -9.41
CA TYR A 124 -7.45 1.76 -10.43
C TYR A 124 -6.29 2.05 -11.40
N TYR A 125 -5.54 0.98 -11.79
CA TYR A 125 -4.40 1.09 -12.71
C TYR A 125 -3.40 2.15 -12.27
N MET A 126 -3.06 2.19 -10.97
CA MET A 126 -2.27 3.27 -10.39
C MET A 126 -0.89 3.47 -11.04
N TYR A 127 -0.32 2.43 -11.65
CA TYR A 127 0.96 2.53 -12.33
C TYR A 127 1.07 1.49 -13.44
N PRO A 128 1.16 1.89 -14.74
CA PRO A 128 1.02 0.96 -15.86
C PRO A 128 2.30 0.18 -16.22
N PHE A 129 3.44 0.50 -15.61
CA PHE A 129 4.74 -0.10 -15.96
C PHE A 129 5.06 -1.27 -15.03
N GLU A 130 4.57 -2.47 -15.37
CA GLU A 130 4.70 -3.68 -14.54
C GLU A 130 6.16 -4.06 -14.29
N ASP A 131 6.98 -4.05 -15.35
CA ASP A 131 8.40 -4.45 -15.25
C ASP A 131 9.18 -3.51 -14.33
N TYR A 132 8.93 -2.22 -14.40
CA TYR A 132 9.55 -1.26 -13.49
C TYR A 132 9.16 -1.52 -12.02
N VAL A 133 7.88 -1.80 -11.76
CA VAL A 133 7.42 -2.10 -10.39
C VAL A 133 8.08 -3.39 -9.90
N LYS A 134 8.18 -4.40 -10.76
CA LYS A 134 8.79 -5.67 -10.43
C LYS A 134 10.28 -5.52 -10.08
N GLU A 135 11.03 -4.79 -10.89
CA GLU A 135 12.44 -4.47 -10.65
C GLU A 135 12.63 -3.74 -9.32
N ARG A 136 11.80 -2.71 -9.04
CA ARG A 136 11.85 -1.97 -7.77
C ARG A 136 11.53 -2.85 -6.56
N LEU A 137 10.53 -3.74 -6.66
CA LEU A 137 10.21 -4.70 -5.59
C LEU A 137 11.35 -5.67 -5.34
N GLU A 138 12.01 -6.14 -6.40
CA GLU A 138 13.17 -7.03 -6.30
C GLU A 138 14.36 -6.35 -5.63
N GLU A 139 14.71 -5.12 -6.03
CA GLU A 139 15.76 -4.31 -5.40
C GLU A 139 15.50 -4.13 -3.89
N GLU A 140 14.26 -3.72 -3.53
CA GLU A 140 13.90 -3.51 -2.13
C GLU A 140 13.97 -4.82 -1.33
N PHE A 141 13.53 -5.93 -1.93
CA PHE A 141 13.62 -7.23 -1.26
C PHE A 141 15.07 -7.71 -1.08
N LEU A 142 15.94 -7.52 -2.07
CA LEU A 142 17.37 -7.83 -1.95
C LEU A 142 18.04 -7.00 -0.84
N ARG A 143 17.64 -5.73 -0.69
CA ARG A 143 18.07 -4.85 0.41
C ARG A 143 17.67 -5.45 1.78
N ILE A 144 16.43 -5.92 1.91
CA ILE A 144 15.89 -6.57 3.12
C ILE A 144 16.63 -7.88 3.40
N LYS A 145 16.84 -8.71 2.37
CA LYS A 145 17.56 -9.99 2.48
C LYS A 145 19.01 -9.79 2.94
N ALA A 146 19.65 -8.70 2.49
CA ALA A 146 20.96 -8.28 2.96
C ALA A 146 20.95 -7.64 4.38
N ASN A 147 19.80 -7.65 5.07
CA ASN A 147 19.58 -7.05 6.39
C ASN A 147 19.89 -5.53 6.47
N LYS A 148 19.81 -4.83 5.32
CA LYS A 148 19.92 -3.37 5.26
C LYS A 148 18.53 -2.76 5.48
N LEU A 149 18.06 -2.78 6.72
CA LEU A 149 16.71 -2.38 7.09
C LEU A 149 16.60 -0.88 7.33
N GLU A 150 15.47 -0.30 6.92
CA GLU A 150 15.08 1.04 7.35
C GLU A 150 14.57 1.02 8.81
N PRO A 151 14.60 2.15 9.55
CA PRO A 151 14.19 2.18 10.96
C PRO A 151 12.77 1.67 11.23
N HIS A 152 11.86 1.83 10.27
CA HIS A 152 10.50 1.33 10.42
C HIS A 152 10.39 -0.19 10.18
N GLU A 153 11.23 -0.73 9.29
CA GLU A 153 11.32 -2.17 9.03
C GLU A 153 11.93 -2.91 10.22
N GLU A 154 13.01 -2.34 10.80
CA GLU A 154 13.58 -2.85 12.05
C GLU A 154 12.56 -2.88 13.18
N HIS A 155 11.76 -1.83 13.33
CA HIS A 155 10.73 -1.77 14.36
C HIS A 155 9.70 -2.89 14.17
N ILE A 156 9.22 -3.11 12.94
CA ILE A 156 8.27 -4.19 12.64
C ILE A 156 8.93 -5.55 12.93
N LYS A 157 10.16 -5.76 12.47
CA LYS A 157 10.90 -7.00 12.71
C LYS A 157 11.04 -7.30 14.21
N LYS A 158 11.45 -6.31 14.99
CA LYS A 158 11.57 -6.42 16.47
C LYS A 158 10.20 -6.72 17.10
N SER A 159 9.14 -6.06 16.68
CA SER A 159 7.79 -6.30 17.22
C SER A 159 7.28 -7.69 16.90
N LEU A 160 7.53 -8.22 15.70
CA LEU A 160 7.15 -9.57 15.33
C LEU A 160 7.88 -10.62 16.17
N PHE A 161 9.18 -10.50 16.32
CA PHE A 161 9.98 -11.50 17.07
C PHE A 161 9.90 -11.30 18.58
N GLY A 162 9.82 -10.07 19.09
CA GLY A 162 9.61 -9.80 20.51
C GLY A 162 8.31 -10.41 21.01
N THR A 163 7.21 -10.24 20.30
CA THR A 163 5.92 -10.85 20.65
C THR A 163 5.98 -12.39 20.61
N PHE A 164 6.78 -12.99 19.69
CA PHE A 164 6.93 -14.44 19.64
C PHE A 164 7.77 -15.01 20.78
N TYR A 165 8.78 -14.27 21.26
CA TYR A 165 9.61 -14.72 22.39
C TYR A 165 8.87 -14.65 23.74
N ASP A 166 7.87 -13.79 23.88
CA ASP A 166 7.06 -13.67 25.11
C ASP A 166 6.01 -14.81 25.24
N TYR A 167 5.81 -15.64 24.21
CA TYR A 167 4.87 -16.75 24.19
C TYR A 167 5.55 -18.14 24.08
N LEU A 168 6.88 -18.21 24.06
CA LEU A 168 7.68 -19.45 24.13
C LEU A 168 8.30 -19.65 25.51
#